data_8e21a28ace3b5b3b96d3ae852b1b9181
#
_entry.id   8e21a28ace3b5b3b96d3ae852b1b9181
#
_cell.length_a   1.000
_cell.length_b   1.000
_cell.length_c   1.000
_cell.angle_alpha   90.00
_cell.angle_beta   90.00
_cell.angle_gamma   90.00
#
_symmetry.space_group_name_H-M   'P 1'
#
loop_
_entity.id
_entity.type
_entity.pdbx_description
1 polymer ?
#
loop_
_entity_poly.entity_id
_entity_poly.type
_entity_poly.pdbx_seq_one_letter_code
_entity_poly.pdbx_strand_id
1 'polypeptide(L)'
;MTGILNKQERVKIRKRIFLHLDGWALIPSIYALHKLNILSYLLKKNKWNLNDLNKITKTNEGYLNVALRILASQGYLLRKVDNFHDKVHLELTTIGIQAIELVTHYKTFYNLIQSCTIRPKNLMSNAANMDLLEEAWNQIKCFKNQKNNELKTRMAFHMEGILLGPIMVGLGINNKLENLNENYILSSKKLGINKRTFNWIIDIFEHLNFISTTNSEKRFNKRGIFYAKRASAYGVTVSYLPTFAQLETLLIGDPNKIWEKTTDGDESHVYRYMNVWGSGGAHITYFKKIDEIIIEIFNRPINEQPKGIIDVGCGDGTFIHHVYSIISEKTARGKILSKHPLLVVGADYNKKARIATSNKMSAENISAKIVFGDISDPENLNKILIEKFGIRLGDLLNTRTFLDHNRIYQKPTKTELSTKSEGAFAYRGKRIPNNELFQNLKNHLKSWAPYLKKFGLLIVELHSIKSKDTASNIGKSLATPYDATHGYTDQYIIEHSCFINAAKHAGLAPVEKYSFKFPDNQRTTVSIELLKTIQ
;
A
#
# COMPACT_ATOMS: atom_id res chain seq x y z
N MET A 1 8.34 34.40 14.88
CA MET A 1 7.43 33.79 13.88
C MET A 1 8.02 32.48 13.42
N THR A 2 7.52 31.36 13.88
CA THR A 2 7.96 30.02 13.45
C THR A 2 7.43 29.80 12.02
N GLY A 3 8.25 30.13 11.03
CA GLY A 3 7.85 30.05 9.61
C GLY A 3 7.53 28.64 9.18
N ILE A 4 6.27 28.37 8.89
CA ILE A 4 5.81 27.14 8.26
C ILE A 4 6.38 27.09 6.83
N LEU A 5 6.83 25.91 6.36
CA LEU A 5 7.21 25.71 4.96
C LEU A 5 6.07 26.20 4.04
N ASN A 6 6.42 26.95 3.00
CA ASN A 6 5.43 27.40 2.03
C ASN A 6 4.83 26.23 1.22
N LYS A 7 3.73 26.49 0.51
CA LYS A 7 3.01 25.45 -0.26
C LYS A 7 3.89 24.78 -1.31
N GLN A 8 4.75 25.55 -2.00
CA GLN A 8 5.60 25.02 -3.06
C GLN A 8 6.68 24.08 -2.50
N GLU A 9 7.32 24.43 -1.37
CA GLU A 9 8.30 23.57 -0.70
C GLU A 9 7.67 22.25 -0.24
N ARG A 10 6.48 22.31 0.35
CA ARG A 10 5.73 21.11 0.76
C ARG A 10 5.39 20.20 -0.43
N VAL A 11 5.06 20.77 -1.58
CA VAL A 11 4.81 20.01 -2.82
C VAL A 11 6.09 19.36 -3.33
N LYS A 12 7.22 20.09 -3.35
CA LYS A 12 8.53 19.53 -3.76
C LYS A 12 8.96 18.36 -2.89
N ILE A 13 8.79 18.46 -1.56
CA ILE A 13 9.13 17.37 -0.64
C ILE A 13 8.23 16.16 -0.89
N ARG A 14 6.93 16.34 -1.04
CA ARG A 14 6.01 15.22 -1.34
C ARG A 14 6.35 14.54 -2.66
N LYS A 15 6.65 15.33 -3.71
CA LYS A 15 7.10 14.78 -4.99
C LYS A 15 8.34 13.90 -4.82
N ARG A 16 9.31 14.34 -4.00
CA ARG A 16 10.53 13.56 -3.73
C ARG A 16 10.22 12.25 -2.99
N ILE A 17 9.33 12.28 -1.98
CA ILE A 17 8.89 11.06 -1.29
C ILE A 17 8.27 10.07 -2.28
N PHE A 18 7.41 10.52 -3.19
CA PHE A 18 6.81 9.63 -4.19
C PHE A 18 7.86 9.04 -5.13
N LEU A 19 8.83 9.84 -5.60
CA LEU A 19 9.93 9.33 -6.41
C LEU A 19 10.82 8.32 -5.66
N HIS A 20 11.02 8.50 -4.35
CA HIS A 20 11.69 7.50 -3.52
C HIS A 20 10.93 6.18 -3.49
N LEU A 21 9.61 6.24 -3.33
CA LEU A 21 8.75 5.05 -3.30
C LEU A 21 8.64 4.39 -4.68
N ASP A 22 8.64 5.17 -5.76
CA ASP A 22 8.76 4.63 -7.12
C ASP A 22 10.07 3.83 -7.27
N GLY A 23 11.18 4.31 -6.68
CA GLY A 23 12.46 3.61 -6.68
C GLY A 23 12.42 2.23 -6.00
N TRP A 24 11.67 2.11 -4.91
CA TRP A 24 11.45 0.82 -4.22
C TRP A 24 10.73 -0.21 -5.08
N ALA A 25 9.85 0.22 -5.96
CA ALA A 25 9.17 -0.65 -6.91
C ALA A 25 10.02 -0.93 -8.15
N LEU A 26 10.63 0.13 -8.70
CA LEU A 26 11.30 0.08 -10.01
C LEU A 26 12.66 -0.62 -9.95
N ILE A 27 13.53 -0.27 -8.97
CA ILE A 27 14.90 -0.81 -8.93
C ILE A 27 14.89 -2.35 -8.88
N PRO A 28 14.18 -3.00 -7.95
CA PRO A 28 14.17 -4.45 -7.91
C PRO A 28 13.53 -5.05 -9.18
N SER A 29 12.49 -4.43 -9.74
CA SER A 29 11.81 -4.94 -10.93
C SER A 29 12.68 -4.86 -12.19
N ILE A 30 13.21 -3.68 -12.50
CA ILE A 30 14.00 -3.49 -13.73
C ILE A 30 15.33 -4.25 -13.65
N TYR A 31 15.96 -4.29 -12.46
CA TYR A 31 17.25 -4.97 -12.33
C TYR A 31 17.12 -6.50 -12.36
N ALA A 32 16.03 -7.07 -11.80
CA ALA A 32 15.72 -8.49 -11.96
C ALA A 32 15.50 -8.85 -13.45
N LEU A 33 14.75 -8.03 -14.19
CA LEU A 33 14.58 -8.21 -15.63
C LEU A 33 15.91 -8.11 -16.39
N HIS A 34 16.83 -7.24 -15.96
CA HIS A 34 18.18 -7.12 -16.51
C HIS A 34 19.00 -8.40 -16.27
N LYS A 35 19.08 -8.89 -15.01
CA LYS A 35 19.79 -10.12 -14.65
C LYS A 35 19.30 -11.35 -15.40
N LEU A 36 17.99 -11.44 -15.60
CA LEU A 36 17.34 -12.52 -16.34
C LEU A 36 17.40 -12.33 -17.85
N ASN A 37 18.17 -11.34 -18.34
CA ASN A 37 18.35 -11.00 -19.75
C ASN A 37 17.04 -10.66 -20.50
N ILE A 38 15.95 -10.34 -19.79
CA ILE A 38 14.65 -10.03 -20.38
C ILE A 38 14.69 -8.68 -21.11
N LEU A 39 15.42 -7.69 -20.54
CA LEU A 39 15.56 -6.37 -21.17
C LEU A 39 16.22 -6.43 -22.53
N SER A 40 17.12 -7.37 -22.78
CA SER A 40 17.76 -7.54 -24.09
C SER A 40 16.77 -7.95 -25.19
N TYR A 41 15.73 -8.74 -24.85
CA TYR A 41 14.66 -9.05 -25.80
C TYR A 41 13.83 -7.81 -26.14
N LEU A 42 13.54 -6.95 -25.16
CA LEU A 42 12.84 -5.69 -25.40
C LEU A 42 13.63 -4.74 -26.30
N LEU A 43 14.96 -4.72 -26.19
CA LEU A 43 15.84 -3.92 -27.08
C LEU A 43 15.92 -4.49 -28.50
N LYS A 44 15.91 -5.82 -28.64
CA LYS A 44 15.98 -6.49 -29.98
C LYS A 44 14.76 -6.22 -30.85
N LYS A 45 13.58 -6.07 -30.21
CA LYS A 45 12.32 -5.84 -30.90
C LYS A 45 11.47 -4.87 -30.10
N ASN A 46 11.16 -3.73 -30.69
CA ASN A 46 10.45 -2.66 -29.98
C ASN A 46 9.01 -3.02 -29.55
N LYS A 47 8.37 -3.96 -30.24
CA LYS A 47 6.96 -4.32 -29.99
C LYS A 47 6.84 -5.80 -29.63
N TRP A 48 6.16 -6.07 -28.55
CA TRP A 48 5.91 -7.41 -28.04
C TRP A 48 4.46 -7.63 -27.67
N ASN A 49 4.01 -8.88 -27.76
CA ASN A 49 2.88 -9.38 -26.99
C ASN A 49 3.44 -10.06 -25.72
N LEU A 50 2.78 -9.88 -24.59
CA LEU A 50 3.23 -10.47 -23.31
C LEU A 50 3.42 -11.98 -23.40
N ASN A 51 2.47 -12.69 -24.00
CA ASN A 51 2.52 -14.14 -24.16
C ASN A 51 3.74 -14.59 -24.99
N ASP A 52 4.06 -13.87 -26.08
CA ASP A 52 5.21 -14.20 -26.91
C ASP A 52 6.54 -13.95 -26.16
N LEU A 53 6.61 -12.85 -25.43
CA LEU A 53 7.77 -12.57 -24.58
C LEU A 53 7.91 -13.64 -23.50
N ASN A 54 6.81 -14.01 -22.83
CA ASN A 54 6.79 -15.03 -21.79
C ASN A 54 7.25 -16.41 -22.30
N LYS A 55 6.80 -16.83 -23.50
CA LYS A 55 7.22 -18.10 -24.11
C LYS A 55 8.74 -18.18 -24.32
N ILE A 56 9.36 -17.07 -24.74
CA ILE A 56 10.81 -17.02 -25.00
C ILE A 56 11.58 -16.95 -23.68
N THR A 57 11.11 -16.17 -22.73
CA THR A 57 11.81 -15.95 -21.45
C THR A 57 11.53 -17.02 -20.41
N LYS A 58 10.49 -17.85 -20.62
CA LYS A 58 10.06 -18.93 -19.72
C LYS A 58 9.81 -18.44 -18.29
N THR A 59 9.23 -17.25 -18.17
CA THR A 59 8.94 -16.61 -16.88
C THR A 59 7.57 -17.00 -16.34
N ASN A 60 7.31 -16.69 -15.09
CA ASN A 60 5.97 -16.68 -14.51
C ASN A 60 5.19 -15.48 -15.08
N GLU A 61 4.29 -15.72 -16.02
CA GLU A 61 3.62 -14.68 -16.84
C GLU A 61 2.96 -13.59 -16.00
N GLY A 62 2.36 -13.95 -14.87
CA GLY A 62 1.69 -13.01 -13.99
C GLY A 62 2.66 -11.98 -13.42
N TYR A 63 3.79 -12.42 -12.89
CA TYR A 63 4.79 -11.51 -12.31
C TYR A 63 5.63 -10.79 -13.36
N LEU A 64 5.84 -11.39 -14.53
CA LEU A 64 6.38 -10.66 -15.68
C LEU A 64 5.46 -9.50 -16.06
N ASN A 65 4.14 -9.73 -16.13
CA ASN A 65 3.17 -8.68 -16.41
C ASN A 65 3.20 -7.54 -15.38
N VAL A 66 3.36 -7.88 -14.09
CA VAL A 66 3.53 -6.89 -13.01
C VAL A 66 4.81 -6.06 -13.22
N ALA A 67 5.95 -6.72 -13.46
CA ALA A 67 7.23 -6.04 -13.71
C ALA A 67 7.13 -5.07 -14.89
N LEU A 68 6.54 -5.51 -16.00
CA LEU A 68 6.37 -4.68 -17.20
C LEU A 68 5.38 -3.53 -16.99
N ARG A 69 4.35 -3.71 -16.15
CA ARG A 69 3.46 -2.63 -15.72
C ARG A 69 4.20 -1.57 -14.91
N ILE A 70 5.11 -1.98 -14.03
CA ILE A 70 5.96 -1.04 -13.26
C ILE A 70 6.84 -0.22 -14.20
N LEU A 71 7.46 -0.83 -15.21
CA LEU A 71 8.22 -0.10 -16.23
C LEU A 71 7.32 0.87 -17.01
N ALA A 72 6.10 0.45 -17.35
CA ALA A 72 5.14 1.30 -18.04
C ALA A 72 4.68 2.49 -17.20
N SER A 73 4.50 2.31 -15.88
CA SER A 73 4.15 3.41 -14.95
C SER A 73 5.24 4.48 -14.86
N GLN A 74 6.49 4.13 -15.18
CA GLN A 74 7.62 5.05 -15.27
C GLN A 74 7.84 5.62 -16.69
N GLY A 75 6.96 5.26 -17.64
CA GLY A 75 7.05 5.72 -19.02
C GLY A 75 8.12 5.02 -19.86
N TYR A 76 8.69 3.91 -19.38
CA TYR A 76 9.71 3.14 -20.11
C TYR A 76 9.10 2.22 -21.16
N LEU A 77 7.83 1.84 -20.96
CA LEU A 77 7.04 1.06 -21.91
C LEU A 77 5.68 1.73 -22.15
N LEU A 78 5.17 1.64 -23.36
CA LEU A 78 3.76 1.77 -23.64
C LEU A 78 3.13 0.39 -23.46
N ARG A 79 2.20 0.26 -22.51
CA ARG A 79 1.49 -0.97 -22.23
C ARG A 79 0.00 -0.78 -22.52
N LYS A 80 -0.53 -1.55 -23.46
CA LYS A 80 -1.94 -1.54 -23.86
C LYS A 80 -2.57 -2.90 -23.59
N VAL A 81 -3.66 -2.92 -22.86
CA VAL A 81 -4.43 -4.15 -22.59
C VAL A 81 -5.63 -4.19 -23.51
N ASP A 82 -5.73 -5.28 -24.26
CA ASP A 82 -6.92 -5.63 -25.06
C ASP A 82 -7.69 -6.71 -24.29
N ASN A 83 -8.71 -6.27 -23.54
CA ASN A 83 -9.52 -7.17 -22.72
C ASN A 83 -10.49 -8.03 -23.55
N PHE A 84 -10.74 -7.68 -24.81
CA PHE A 84 -11.59 -8.46 -25.68
C PHE A 84 -10.87 -9.72 -26.18
N HIS A 85 -9.62 -9.58 -26.62
CA HIS A 85 -8.79 -10.69 -27.10
C HIS A 85 -7.85 -11.26 -26.01
N ASP A 86 -7.93 -10.77 -24.79
CA ASP A 86 -7.04 -11.11 -23.67
C ASP A 86 -5.55 -10.97 -24.03
N LYS A 87 -5.17 -9.84 -24.64
CA LYS A 87 -3.80 -9.56 -25.07
C LYS A 87 -3.22 -8.35 -24.36
N VAL A 88 -1.93 -8.41 -24.06
CA VAL A 88 -1.16 -7.28 -23.52
C VAL A 88 -0.06 -6.94 -24.51
N HIS A 89 -0.17 -5.75 -25.11
CA HIS A 89 0.80 -5.22 -26.07
C HIS A 89 1.77 -4.30 -25.36
N LEU A 90 3.03 -4.42 -25.72
CA LEU A 90 4.16 -3.71 -25.14
C LEU A 90 4.95 -3.04 -26.25
N GLU A 91 5.33 -1.77 -26.04
CA GLU A 91 6.20 -1.04 -26.94
C GLU A 91 7.23 -0.25 -26.13
N LEU A 92 8.52 -0.45 -26.44
CA LEU A 92 9.61 0.23 -25.74
C LEU A 92 9.67 1.70 -26.17
N THR A 93 9.76 2.61 -25.23
CA THR A 93 9.85 4.06 -25.49
C THR A 93 11.33 4.50 -25.61
N THR A 94 11.58 5.66 -26.20
CA THR A 94 12.93 6.26 -26.23
C THR A 94 13.53 6.43 -24.83
N ILE A 95 12.74 6.89 -23.88
CA ILE A 95 13.20 7.02 -22.48
C ILE A 95 13.43 5.64 -21.84
N GLY A 96 12.68 4.63 -22.27
CA GLY A 96 12.88 3.24 -21.83
C GLY A 96 14.21 2.66 -22.33
N ILE A 97 14.60 2.92 -23.57
CA ILE A 97 15.91 2.54 -24.12
C ILE A 97 17.01 3.17 -23.26
N GLN A 98 16.96 4.49 -23.04
CA GLN A 98 17.94 5.19 -22.21
C GLN A 98 18.00 4.68 -20.76
N ALA A 99 16.84 4.30 -20.18
CA ALA A 99 16.79 3.74 -18.84
C ALA A 99 17.42 2.34 -18.77
N ILE A 100 17.27 1.53 -19.80
CA ILE A 100 17.91 0.20 -19.91
C ILE A 100 19.43 0.34 -20.05
N GLU A 101 19.91 1.30 -20.84
CA GLU A 101 21.35 1.59 -20.97
C GLU A 101 22.00 1.99 -19.63
N LEU A 102 21.24 2.67 -18.77
CA LEU A 102 21.70 3.13 -17.47
C LEU A 102 21.39 2.15 -16.32
N VAL A 103 20.76 1.00 -16.59
CA VAL A 103 20.26 0.08 -15.56
C VAL A 103 21.33 -0.43 -14.60
N THR A 104 22.58 -0.54 -15.06
CA THR A 104 23.73 -1.02 -14.26
C THR A 104 24.02 -0.11 -13.05
N HIS A 105 23.65 1.17 -13.10
CA HIS A 105 23.75 2.06 -11.95
C HIS A 105 22.86 1.65 -10.77
N TYR A 106 21.87 0.80 -10.98
CA TYR A 106 21.02 0.26 -9.92
C TYR A 106 21.60 -0.96 -9.19
N LYS A 107 22.73 -1.53 -9.68
CA LYS A 107 23.33 -2.78 -9.17
C LYS A 107 23.51 -2.79 -7.65
N THR A 108 24.19 -1.79 -7.11
CA THR A 108 24.48 -1.70 -5.66
C THR A 108 23.18 -1.67 -4.85
N PHE A 109 22.19 -0.90 -5.29
CA PHE A 109 20.90 -0.76 -4.59
C PHE A 109 20.06 -2.04 -4.68
N TYR A 110 20.09 -2.72 -5.82
CA TYR A 110 19.46 -4.03 -5.97
C TYR A 110 20.08 -5.06 -5.01
N ASN A 111 21.42 -5.09 -4.91
CA ASN A 111 22.11 -6.00 -4.00
C ASN A 111 21.79 -5.70 -2.52
N LEU A 112 21.65 -4.43 -2.15
CA LEU A 112 21.20 -4.04 -0.80
C LEU A 112 19.79 -4.54 -0.48
N ILE A 113 18.89 -4.52 -1.46
CA ILE A 113 17.53 -5.08 -1.33
C ILE A 113 17.62 -6.60 -1.22
N GLN A 114 18.32 -7.26 -2.16
CA GLN A 114 18.39 -8.72 -2.26
C GLN A 114 19.00 -9.37 -1.01
N SER A 115 20.03 -8.74 -0.44
CA SER A 115 20.67 -9.20 0.80
C SER A 115 19.90 -8.83 2.08
N CYS A 116 18.83 -8.06 1.98
CA CYS A 116 18.13 -7.46 3.11
C CYS A 116 19.03 -6.66 4.07
N THR A 117 20.23 -6.26 3.64
CA THR A 117 21.17 -5.46 4.44
C THR A 117 20.52 -4.16 4.94
N ILE A 118 19.67 -3.58 4.11
CA ILE A 118 18.98 -2.31 4.38
C ILE A 118 17.70 -2.47 5.24
N ARG A 119 17.47 -3.62 5.85
CA ARG A 119 16.33 -3.82 6.76
C ARG A 119 16.38 -2.79 7.89
N PRO A 120 15.28 -2.06 8.18
CA PRO A 120 15.25 -1.02 9.23
C PRO A 120 15.75 -1.51 10.59
N LYS A 121 15.40 -2.75 10.98
CA LYS A 121 15.89 -3.38 12.22
C LYS A 121 17.42 -3.48 12.26
N ASN A 122 18.06 -3.86 11.14
CA ASN A 122 19.53 -4.01 11.06
C ASN A 122 20.24 -2.64 11.22
N LEU A 123 19.68 -1.58 10.63
CA LEU A 123 20.21 -0.22 10.78
C LEU A 123 20.16 0.24 12.25
N MET A 124 19.04 -0.03 12.93
CA MET A 124 18.83 0.41 14.32
C MET A 124 19.58 -0.47 15.34
N SER A 125 19.86 -1.73 15.05
CA SER A 125 20.58 -2.67 15.94
C SER A 125 22.09 -2.75 15.67
N ASN A 126 22.61 -1.89 14.79
CA ASN A 126 24.02 -1.88 14.35
C ASN A 126 24.49 -3.19 13.67
N ALA A 127 23.55 -3.96 13.13
CA ALA A 127 23.82 -5.20 12.38
C ALA A 127 23.93 -4.99 10.86
N ALA A 128 23.81 -3.75 10.37
CA ALA A 128 23.92 -3.45 8.95
C ALA A 128 25.39 -3.43 8.50
N ASN A 129 25.63 -3.91 7.28
CA ASN A 129 26.93 -3.78 6.64
C ASN A 129 27.14 -2.33 6.19
N MET A 130 27.86 -1.56 7.00
CA MET A 130 28.04 -0.13 6.77
C MET A 130 28.92 0.16 5.55
N ASP A 131 29.88 -0.71 5.18
CA ASP A 131 30.73 -0.51 4.01
C ASP A 131 29.88 -0.44 2.73
N LEU A 132 28.93 -1.35 2.57
CA LEU A 132 28.00 -1.36 1.43
C LEU A 132 27.06 -0.13 1.42
N LEU A 133 26.64 0.33 2.59
CA LEU A 133 25.77 1.51 2.71
C LEU A 133 26.51 2.81 2.38
N GLU A 134 27.74 2.95 2.85
CA GLU A 134 28.61 4.07 2.55
C GLU A 134 29.00 4.11 1.06
N GLU A 135 29.33 2.94 0.47
CA GLU A 135 29.54 2.79 -0.98
C GLU A 135 28.31 3.26 -1.78
N ALA A 136 27.13 2.78 -1.43
CA ALA A 136 25.89 3.16 -2.10
C ALA A 136 25.63 4.67 -1.99
N TRP A 137 25.89 5.27 -0.84
CA TRP A 137 25.72 6.69 -0.65
C TRP A 137 26.74 7.51 -1.47
N ASN A 138 28.00 7.09 -1.53
CA ASN A 138 29.02 7.71 -2.36
C ASN A 138 28.66 7.61 -3.85
N GLN A 139 28.11 6.47 -4.29
CA GLN A 139 27.63 6.32 -5.66
C GLN A 139 26.54 7.35 -6.00
N ILE A 140 25.60 7.62 -5.09
CA ILE A 140 24.56 8.65 -5.31
C ILE A 140 25.20 10.03 -5.46
N LYS A 141 26.15 10.39 -4.59
CA LYS A 141 26.87 11.69 -4.66
C LYS A 141 27.58 11.84 -6.00
N CYS A 142 28.33 10.83 -6.44
CA CYS A 142 29.02 10.84 -7.73
C CYS A 142 28.05 10.90 -8.91
N PHE A 143 26.95 10.14 -8.87
CA PHE A 143 25.96 10.11 -9.94
C PHE A 143 25.27 11.47 -10.14
N LYS A 144 24.96 12.18 -9.06
CA LYS A 144 24.35 13.52 -9.10
C LYS A 144 25.28 14.60 -9.66
N ASN A 145 26.58 14.45 -9.51
CA ASN A 145 27.55 15.42 -10.03
C ASN A 145 27.76 15.31 -11.55
N GLN A 146 27.22 14.29 -12.22
CA GLN A 146 27.25 14.18 -13.68
C GLN A 146 26.26 15.16 -14.33
N LYS A 147 26.48 15.51 -15.62
CA LYS A 147 25.51 16.33 -16.39
C LYS A 147 24.12 15.72 -16.31
N ASN A 148 23.22 16.43 -15.63
CA ASN A 148 21.89 15.95 -15.32
C ASN A 148 20.92 16.17 -16.48
N ASN A 149 20.27 15.10 -16.90
CA ASN A 149 18.99 15.14 -17.60
C ASN A 149 17.87 14.71 -16.62
N GLU A 150 16.63 14.83 -17.04
CA GLU A 150 15.47 14.50 -16.21
C GLU A 150 15.48 13.02 -15.76
N LEU A 151 15.87 12.10 -16.65
CA LEU A 151 15.96 10.66 -16.34
C LEU A 151 16.99 10.39 -15.25
N LYS A 152 18.22 10.92 -15.38
CA LYS A 152 19.28 10.75 -14.36
C LYS A 152 18.89 11.36 -13.02
N THR A 153 18.24 12.52 -13.03
CA THR A 153 17.72 13.15 -11.80
C THR A 153 16.69 12.24 -11.11
N ARG A 154 15.78 11.64 -11.87
CA ARG A 154 14.80 10.70 -11.37
C ARG A 154 15.43 9.44 -10.82
N MET A 155 16.41 8.87 -11.53
CA MET A 155 17.18 7.71 -11.07
C MET A 155 17.91 7.99 -9.74
N ALA A 156 18.48 9.17 -9.58
CA ALA A 156 19.12 9.58 -8.33
C ALA A 156 18.11 9.57 -7.16
N PHE A 157 16.88 10.07 -7.37
CA PHE A 157 15.85 10.00 -6.35
C PHE A 157 15.41 8.55 -6.06
N HIS A 158 15.32 7.67 -7.07
CA HIS A 158 15.05 6.26 -6.85
C HIS A 158 16.12 5.64 -5.91
N MET A 159 17.40 5.86 -6.19
CA MET A 159 18.50 5.36 -5.37
C MET A 159 18.47 5.94 -3.95
N GLU A 160 18.23 7.25 -3.80
CA GLU A 160 18.07 7.87 -2.47
C GLU A 160 16.95 7.20 -1.66
N GLY A 161 15.84 6.88 -2.29
CA GLY A 161 14.70 6.24 -1.65
C GLY A 161 15.05 4.90 -1.01
N ILE A 162 15.96 4.11 -1.64
CA ILE A 162 16.41 2.84 -1.09
C ILE A 162 17.16 3.03 0.22
N LEU A 163 17.94 4.10 0.38
CA LEU A 163 18.66 4.38 1.62
C LEU A 163 17.77 5.09 2.65
N LEU A 164 17.07 6.13 2.23
CA LEU A 164 16.31 6.99 3.13
C LEU A 164 15.04 6.33 3.68
N GLY A 165 14.35 5.50 2.88
CA GLY A 165 13.15 4.80 3.32
C GLY A 165 13.36 4.01 4.61
N PRO A 166 14.32 3.06 4.66
CA PRO A 166 14.62 2.29 5.86
C PRO A 166 15.11 3.11 7.05
N ILE A 167 15.87 4.19 6.82
CA ILE A 167 16.27 5.11 7.89
C ILE A 167 15.00 5.72 8.52
N MET A 168 14.11 6.27 7.71
CA MET A 168 12.91 6.93 8.19
C MET A 168 11.96 5.95 8.88
N VAL A 169 11.80 4.74 8.35
CA VAL A 169 10.99 3.68 8.97
C VAL A 169 11.62 3.24 10.29
N GLY A 170 12.93 2.98 10.32
CA GLY A 170 13.63 2.56 11.53
C GLY A 170 13.53 3.59 12.65
N LEU A 171 13.76 4.86 12.34
CA LEU A 171 13.64 5.96 13.31
C LEU A 171 12.17 6.14 13.76
N GLY A 172 11.21 6.04 12.84
CA GLY A 172 9.79 6.22 13.14
C GLY A 172 9.23 5.14 14.05
N ILE A 173 9.44 3.87 13.72
CA ILE A 173 8.96 2.72 14.51
C ILE A 173 9.55 2.72 15.94
N ASN A 174 10.79 3.21 16.09
CA ASN A 174 11.43 3.32 17.41
C ASN A 174 11.11 4.65 18.13
N ASN A 175 10.10 5.39 17.69
CA ASN A 175 9.64 6.64 18.30
C ASN A 175 10.71 7.74 18.37
N LYS A 176 11.75 7.67 17.50
CA LYS A 176 12.84 8.66 17.46
C LYS A 176 12.49 9.94 16.70
N LEU A 177 11.33 9.95 16.03
CA LEU A 177 10.81 11.08 15.26
C LEU A 177 9.60 11.76 15.92
N GLU A 178 9.29 11.40 17.16
CA GLU A 178 8.24 12.04 17.96
C GLU A 178 8.72 13.36 18.58
N ASN A 179 7.80 14.29 18.72
CA ASN A 179 8.04 15.60 19.37
C ASN A 179 9.19 16.41 18.80
N LEU A 180 9.55 16.18 17.52
CA LEU A 180 10.61 16.92 16.85
C LEU A 180 10.24 18.39 16.69
N ASN A 181 11.16 19.25 17.10
CA ASN A 181 11.16 20.69 16.89
C ASN A 181 12.58 21.18 16.52
N GLU A 182 12.71 22.46 16.20
CA GLU A 182 13.99 23.04 15.77
C GLU A 182 15.06 23.06 16.88
N ASN A 183 14.66 22.83 18.14
CA ASN A 183 15.57 22.74 19.28
C ASN A 183 16.06 21.32 19.57
N TYR A 184 15.51 20.30 18.86
CA TYR A 184 15.90 18.90 19.08
C TYR A 184 17.30 18.63 18.55
N ILE A 185 18.25 18.43 19.47
CA ILE A 185 19.64 18.11 19.13
C ILE A 185 19.74 16.62 18.80
N LEU A 186 20.24 16.32 17.58
CA LEU A 186 20.53 14.95 17.13
C LEU A 186 21.84 14.45 17.76
N SER A 187 21.82 13.22 18.27
CA SER A 187 23.02 12.52 18.71
C SER A 187 22.86 11.00 18.54
N SER A 188 23.96 10.28 18.44
CA SER A 188 23.94 8.80 18.35
C SER A 188 23.23 8.16 19.54
N LYS A 189 23.46 8.71 20.76
CA LYS A 189 22.79 8.27 22.00
C LYS A 189 21.27 8.44 21.92
N LYS A 190 20.76 9.60 21.48
CA LYS A 190 19.31 9.86 21.38
C LYS A 190 18.65 8.97 20.31
N LEU A 191 19.34 8.72 19.20
CA LEU A 191 18.84 7.83 18.17
C LEU A 191 18.98 6.33 18.53
N GLY A 192 19.85 5.99 19.50
CA GLY A 192 20.08 4.61 19.91
C GLY A 192 20.93 3.80 18.92
N ILE A 193 21.82 4.48 18.16
CA ILE A 193 22.65 3.87 17.11
C ILE A 193 24.13 4.17 17.36
N ASN A 194 25.05 3.36 16.78
CA ASN A 194 26.48 3.58 16.92
C ASN A 194 26.93 4.86 16.17
N LYS A 195 28.15 5.31 16.47
CA LYS A 195 28.71 6.55 15.92
C LYS A 195 28.88 6.49 14.38
N ARG A 196 29.25 5.33 13.82
CA ARG A 196 29.42 5.17 12.36
C ARG A 196 28.09 5.32 11.63
N THR A 197 27.07 4.58 12.05
CA THR A 197 25.70 4.67 11.51
C THR A 197 25.14 6.10 11.67
N PHE A 198 25.37 6.72 12.82
CA PHE A 198 24.95 8.10 13.06
C PHE A 198 25.59 9.07 12.07
N ASN A 199 26.92 9.03 11.91
CA ASN A 199 27.62 9.93 11.00
C ASN A 199 27.16 9.75 9.55
N TRP A 200 26.93 8.51 9.11
CA TRP A 200 26.38 8.21 7.79
C TRP A 200 24.97 8.79 7.60
N ILE A 201 24.08 8.65 8.59
CA ILE A 201 22.73 9.25 8.53
C ILE A 201 22.82 10.79 8.50
N ILE A 202 23.72 11.37 9.28
CA ILE A 202 23.92 12.82 9.31
C ILE A 202 24.44 13.33 7.96
N ASP A 203 25.39 12.66 7.32
CA ASP A 203 25.87 13.05 5.97
C ASP A 203 24.71 13.03 4.96
N ILE A 204 23.84 12.02 4.99
CA ILE A 204 22.62 11.98 4.16
C ILE A 204 21.70 13.17 4.49
N PHE A 205 21.42 13.44 5.76
CA PHE A 205 20.50 14.51 6.16
C PHE A 205 21.03 15.91 5.84
N GLU A 206 22.34 16.14 5.94
CA GLU A 206 23.00 17.38 5.51
C GLU A 206 22.87 17.57 4.00
N HIS A 207 23.21 16.56 3.23
CA HIS A 207 23.11 16.59 1.77
C HIS A 207 21.66 16.85 1.28
N LEU A 208 20.68 16.35 2.03
CA LEU A 208 19.25 16.55 1.76
C LEU A 208 18.72 17.88 2.30
N ASN A 209 19.55 18.65 2.99
CA ASN A 209 19.16 19.88 3.69
C ASN A 209 18.00 19.65 4.68
N PHE A 210 18.10 18.59 5.50
CA PHE A 210 17.13 18.27 6.55
C PHE A 210 17.56 18.80 7.91
N ILE A 211 18.86 19.05 8.07
CA ILE A 211 19.44 19.53 9.32
C ILE A 211 20.26 20.79 9.10
N SER A 212 20.42 21.55 10.17
CA SER A 212 21.32 22.68 10.30
C SER A 212 22.34 22.41 11.39
N THR A 213 23.51 22.99 11.26
CA THR A 213 24.58 22.90 12.26
C THR A 213 24.76 24.28 12.89
N THR A 214 24.62 24.36 14.21
CA THR A 214 24.89 25.58 14.97
C THR A 214 25.72 25.18 16.22
N ASN A 215 26.83 25.82 16.45
CA ASN A 215 27.76 25.52 17.56
C ASN A 215 28.10 24.01 17.66
N SER A 216 28.40 23.39 16.52
CA SER A 216 28.69 21.95 16.39
C SER A 216 27.49 21.02 16.67
N GLU A 217 26.33 21.54 17.03
CA GLU A 217 25.11 20.76 17.25
C GLU A 217 24.33 20.58 15.95
N LYS A 218 23.90 19.35 15.69
CA LYS A 218 23.05 18.98 14.55
C LYS A 218 21.59 19.01 14.98
N ARG A 219 20.75 19.78 14.28
CA ARG A 219 19.32 19.91 14.59
C ARG A 219 18.48 19.79 13.33
N PHE A 220 17.31 19.18 13.42
CA PHE A 220 16.35 19.22 12.30
C PHE A 220 15.93 20.65 12.02
N ASN A 221 16.04 21.06 10.76
CA ASN A 221 15.39 22.29 10.28
C ASN A 221 13.91 22.01 9.90
N LYS A 222 13.18 23.05 9.51
CA LYS A 222 11.75 22.95 9.11
C LYS A 222 11.49 21.90 8.03
N ARG A 223 12.41 21.75 7.08
CA ARG A 223 12.32 20.77 6.00
C ARG A 223 12.46 19.34 6.54
N GLY A 224 13.45 19.12 7.41
CA GLY A 224 13.66 17.83 8.05
C GLY A 224 12.50 17.42 8.96
N ILE A 225 11.96 18.35 9.75
CA ILE A 225 10.77 18.12 10.59
C ILE A 225 9.55 17.75 9.72
N PHE A 226 9.34 18.49 8.62
CA PHE A 226 8.23 18.18 7.70
C PHE A 226 8.37 16.80 7.06
N TYR A 227 9.60 16.39 6.78
CA TYR A 227 9.94 15.08 6.22
C TYR A 227 9.73 13.97 7.27
N ALA A 228 10.25 14.16 8.47
CA ALA A 228 10.13 13.23 9.58
C ALA A 228 8.67 12.91 9.95
N LYS A 229 7.80 13.92 9.96
CA LYS A 229 6.34 13.75 10.15
C LYS A 229 5.66 12.90 9.06
N ARG A 230 6.39 12.53 8.00
CA ARG A 230 5.91 11.68 6.90
C ARG A 230 6.68 10.36 6.79
N ALA A 231 7.43 10.01 7.80
CA ALA A 231 8.20 8.76 7.84
C ALA A 231 7.32 7.53 7.57
N SER A 232 6.09 7.52 8.10
CA SER A 232 5.12 6.43 7.90
C SER A 232 4.75 6.21 6.43
N ALA A 233 4.90 7.22 5.55
CA ALA A 233 4.65 7.05 4.12
C ALA A 233 5.56 5.99 3.46
N TYR A 234 6.73 5.72 4.03
CA TYR A 234 7.62 4.65 3.57
C TYR A 234 7.23 3.27 4.11
N GLY A 235 6.49 3.21 5.23
CA GLY A 235 6.29 1.99 6.01
C GLY A 235 5.69 0.85 5.20
N VAL A 236 4.62 1.10 4.46
CA VAL A 236 3.96 0.08 3.63
C VAL A 236 4.93 -0.46 2.58
N THR A 237 5.55 0.40 1.76
CA THR A 237 6.42 -0.04 0.66
C THR A 237 7.67 -0.75 1.16
N VAL A 238 8.35 -0.22 2.17
CA VAL A 238 9.56 -0.82 2.77
C VAL A 238 9.25 -2.16 3.44
N SER A 239 8.02 -2.36 3.96
CA SER A 239 7.63 -3.61 4.58
C SER A 239 7.68 -4.81 3.62
N TYR A 240 7.56 -4.58 2.31
CA TYR A 240 7.67 -5.61 1.28
C TYR A 240 9.11 -5.89 0.84
N LEU A 241 10.12 -5.41 1.57
CA LEU A 241 11.52 -5.75 1.32
C LEU A 241 11.76 -7.25 1.08
N PRO A 242 11.16 -8.20 1.86
CA PRO A 242 11.35 -9.63 1.61
C PRO A 242 10.84 -10.09 0.23
N THR A 243 9.73 -9.54 -0.25
CA THR A 243 9.21 -9.80 -1.59
C THR A 243 10.14 -9.24 -2.66
N PHE A 244 10.56 -7.98 -2.51
CA PHE A 244 11.47 -7.33 -3.45
C PHE A 244 12.84 -8.02 -3.52
N ALA A 245 13.30 -8.62 -2.44
CA ALA A 245 14.53 -9.40 -2.39
C ALA A 245 14.45 -10.71 -3.19
N GLN A 246 13.25 -11.20 -3.51
CA GLN A 246 13.03 -12.51 -4.15
C GLN A 246 12.44 -12.40 -5.57
N LEU A 247 12.56 -11.23 -6.24
CA LEU A 247 11.92 -11.05 -7.55
C LEU A 247 12.42 -12.00 -8.63
N GLU A 248 13.69 -12.41 -8.61
CA GLU A 248 14.19 -13.43 -9.53
C GLU A 248 13.45 -14.75 -9.34
N THR A 249 13.26 -15.19 -8.09
CA THR A 249 12.48 -16.38 -7.75
C THR A 249 11.01 -16.25 -8.19
N LEU A 250 10.42 -15.08 -7.99
CA LEU A 250 9.06 -14.82 -8.47
C LEU A 250 8.95 -14.86 -9.99
N LEU A 251 9.94 -14.36 -10.69
CA LEU A 251 9.91 -14.29 -12.16
C LEU A 251 10.16 -15.64 -12.84
N ILE A 252 11.07 -16.49 -12.34
CA ILE A 252 11.47 -17.73 -13.01
C ILE A 252 11.46 -18.98 -12.12
N GLY A 253 11.37 -18.84 -10.80
CA GLY A 253 11.38 -19.93 -9.84
C GLY A 253 9.99 -20.37 -9.40
N ASP A 254 9.93 -21.06 -8.27
CA ASP A 254 8.68 -21.41 -7.59
C ASP A 254 8.16 -20.21 -6.80
N PRO A 255 7.05 -19.58 -7.24
CA PRO A 255 6.50 -18.41 -6.55
C PRO A 255 5.91 -18.75 -5.17
N ASN A 256 5.64 -20.02 -4.86
CA ASN A 256 5.07 -20.39 -3.57
C ASN A 256 6.04 -20.15 -2.40
N LYS A 257 7.33 -20.10 -2.66
CA LYS A 257 8.37 -19.86 -1.64
C LYS A 257 8.17 -18.60 -0.82
N ILE A 258 7.64 -17.52 -1.41
CA ILE A 258 7.35 -16.29 -0.65
C ILE A 258 6.15 -16.41 0.30
N TRP A 259 5.36 -17.48 0.16
CA TRP A 259 4.18 -17.74 0.98
C TRP A 259 4.44 -18.73 2.11
N GLU A 260 5.63 -19.31 2.17
CA GLU A 260 6.06 -20.12 3.30
C GLU A 260 6.09 -19.24 4.55
N LYS A 261 5.65 -19.82 5.66
CA LYS A 261 5.75 -19.13 6.95
C LYS A 261 7.16 -19.25 7.50
N THR A 262 7.59 -18.24 8.25
CA THR A 262 8.81 -18.34 9.04
C THR A 262 8.68 -19.39 10.13
N THR A 263 9.80 -19.79 10.74
CA THR A 263 9.80 -20.72 11.89
C THR A 263 8.90 -20.28 13.02
N ASP A 264 8.73 -18.96 13.20
CA ASP A 264 7.86 -18.35 14.21
C ASP A 264 6.39 -18.24 13.76
N GLY A 265 6.08 -18.75 12.56
CA GLY A 265 4.73 -18.72 11.98
C GLY A 265 4.31 -17.37 11.38
N ASP A 266 5.23 -16.43 11.25
CA ASP A 266 4.99 -15.15 10.62
C ASP A 266 5.06 -15.23 9.08
N GLU A 267 4.49 -14.24 8.40
CA GLU A 267 4.55 -14.13 6.95
C GLU A 267 5.99 -13.85 6.49
N SER A 268 6.46 -14.57 5.48
CA SER A 268 7.82 -14.42 4.95
C SER A 268 7.93 -13.35 3.87
N HIS A 269 6.82 -12.95 3.24
CA HIS A 269 6.79 -12.00 2.13
C HIS A 269 6.71 -10.53 2.59
N VAL A 270 6.31 -10.26 3.82
CA VAL A 270 6.11 -8.90 4.34
C VAL A 270 6.45 -8.80 5.83
N TYR A 271 7.08 -7.70 6.21
CA TYR A 271 7.25 -7.34 7.61
C TYR A 271 5.97 -6.69 8.13
N ARG A 272 5.02 -7.50 8.62
CA ARG A 272 3.66 -7.05 8.97
C ARG A 272 3.63 -5.87 9.94
N TYR A 273 4.50 -5.84 10.95
CA TYR A 273 4.57 -4.73 11.91
C TYR A 273 4.88 -3.37 11.26
N MET A 274 5.76 -3.34 10.24
CA MET A 274 6.05 -2.12 9.48
C MET A 274 4.88 -1.72 8.59
N ASN A 275 4.21 -2.71 7.99
CA ASN A 275 3.05 -2.50 7.14
C ASN A 275 1.92 -1.83 7.93
N VAL A 276 1.59 -2.37 9.11
CA VAL A 276 0.58 -1.81 10.02
C VAL A 276 0.96 -0.41 10.49
N TRP A 277 2.22 -0.20 10.91
CA TRP A 277 2.70 1.13 11.31
C TRP A 277 2.61 2.15 10.16
N GLY A 278 2.99 1.76 8.95
CA GLY A 278 2.96 2.62 7.77
C GLY A 278 1.53 2.99 7.35
N SER A 279 0.63 2.01 7.31
CA SER A 279 -0.78 2.24 6.96
C SER A 279 -1.49 3.10 8.00
N GLY A 280 -1.23 2.88 9.29
CA GLY A 280 -1.82 3.66 10.39
C GLY A 280 -1.59 5.16 10.26
N GLY A 281 -0.42 5.60 9.80
CA GLY A 281 -0.12 7.01 9.57
C GLY A 281 -0.94 7.67 8.45
N ALA A 282 -1.42 6.89 7.48
CA ALA A 282 -2.28 7.38 6.41
C ALA A 282 -3.76 7.47 6.82
N HIS A 283 -4.20 6.63 7.76
CA HIS A 283 -5.61 6.50 8.17
C HIS A 283 -6.22 7.81 8.70
N ILE A 284 -5.46 8.63 9.41
CA ILE A 284 -5.94 9.90 10.00
C ILE A 284 -6.59 10.81 8.94
N THR A 285 -6.06 10.81 7.71
CA THR A 285 -6.60 11.62 6.62
C THR A 285 -7.99 11.15 6.19
N TYR A 286 -8.23 9.85 6.19
CA TYR A 286 -9.48 9.23 5.75
C TYR A 286 -10.52 9.18 6.86
N PHE A 287 -10.10 8.99 8.11
CA PHE A 287 -11.00 8.89 9.26
C PHE A 287 -11.91 10.10 9.41
N LYS A 288 -11.40 11.31 9.14
CA LYS A 288 -12.25 12.51 9.20
C LYS A 288 -13.50 12.42 8.32
N LYS A 289 -13.40 11.81 7.13
CA LYS A 289 -14.57 11.62 6.24
C LYS A 289 -15.45 10.46 6.69
N ILE A 290 -14.87 9.43 7.27
CA ILE A 290 -15.61 8.35 7.92
C ILE A 290 -16.41 8.90 9.11
N ASP A 291 -15.82 9.77 9.93
CA ASP A 291 -16.50 10.41 11.06
C ASP A 291 -17.76 11.15 10.61
N GLU A 292 -17.70 11.92 9.53
CA GLU A 292 -18.85 12.62 8.96
C GLU A 292 -20.01 11.65 8.64
N ILE A 293 -19.69 10.49 8.02
CA ILE A 293 -20.67 9.45 7.69
C ILE A 293 -21.25 8.80 8.94
N ILE A 294 -20.39 8.40 9.88
CA ILE A 294 -20.79 7.74 11.14
C ILE A 294 -21.68 8.65 11.97
N ILE A 295 -21.29 9.92 12.14
CA ILE A 295 -22.06 10.91 12.91
C ILE A 295 -23.47 11.07 12.29
N GLU A 296 -23.57 11.17 10.99
CA GLU A 296 -24.86 11.31 10.34
C GLU A 296 -25.75 10.05 10.53
N ILE A 297 -25.18 8.85 10.34
CA ILE A 297 -25.93 7.61 10.48
C ILE A 297 -26.46 7.43 11.92
N PHE A 298 -25.62 7.68 12.93
CA PHE A 298 -25.98 7.47 14.33
C PHE A 298 -26.65 8.67 15.03
N ASN A 299 -26.96 9.73 14.26
CA ASN A 299 -27.83 10.83 14.66
C ASN A 299 -29.26 10.71 14.11
N ARG A 300 -29.56 9.72 13.26
CA ARG A 300 -30.92 9.45 12.76
C ARG A 300 -31.84 8.99 13.90
N PRO A 301 -33.16 8.96 13.68
CA PRO A 301 -34.07 8.29 14.60
C PRO A 301 -33.60 6.84 14.89
N ILE A 302 -33.77 6.37 16.13
CA ILE A 302 -33.21 5.10 16.58
C ILE A 302 -33.64 3.89 15.75
N ASN A 303 -34.87 3.89 15.24
CA ASN A 303 -35.42 2.85 14.37
C ASN A 303 -34.79 2.83 12.96
N GLU A 304 -34.12 3.91 12.57
CA GLU A 304 -33.40 4.03 11.29
C GLU A 304 -31.89 3.76 11.42
N GLN A 305 -31.41 3.59 12.66
CA GLN A 305 -30.02 3.33 12.95
C GLN A 305 -29.71 1.82 12.87
N PRO A 306 -28.46 1.45 12.47
CA PRO A 306 -27.98 0.09 12.68
C PRO A 306 -27.92 -0.23 14.18
N LYS A 307 -28.14 -1.50 14.55
CA LYS A 307 -27.99 -1.96 15.94
C LYS A 307 -26.54 -1.80 16.45
N GLY A 308 -25.60 -1.73 15.55
CA GLY A 308 -24.18 -1.56 15.83
C GLY A 308 -23.34 -1.58 14.57
N ILE A 309 -22.07 -1.87 14.74
CA ILE A 309 -21.06 -1.91 13.68
C ILE A 309 -20.40 -3.29 13.64
N ILE A 310 -19.99 -3.71 12.46
CA ILE A 310 -19.05 -4.82 12.28
C ILE A 310 -17.91 -4.37 11.39
N ASP A 311 -16.67 -4.59 11.84
CA ASP A 311 -15.47 -4.42 11.03
C ASP A 311 -14.93 -5.77 10.61
N VAL A 312 -14.95 -6.03 9.30
CA VAL A 312 -14.44 -7.27 8.72
C VAL A 312 -13.01 -7.01 8.24
N GLY A 313 -12.07 -7.80 8.77
CA GLY A 313 -10.63 -7.51 8.70
C GLY A 313 -10.21 -6.51 9.78
N CYS A 314 -10.68 -6.72 11.00
CA CYS A 314 -10.54 -5.75 12.10
C CYS A 314 -9.09 -5.52 12.59
N GLY A 315 -8.13 -6.35 12.17
CA GLY A 315 -6.72 -6.17 12.45
C GLY A 315 -6.40 -6.09 13.96
N ASP A 316 -5.88 -4.95 14.40
CA ASP A 316 -5.60 -4.66 15.81
C ASP A 316 -6.74 -3.97 16.56
N GLY A 317 -7.88 -3.74 15.90
CA GLY A 317 -9.06 -3.09 16.47
C GLY A 317 -9.00 -1.56 16.48
N THR A 318 -7.99 -0.93 15.89
CA THR A 318 -7.85 0.53 15.89
C THR A 318 -9.04 1.23 15.23
N PHE A 319 -9.53 0.70 14.12
CA PHE A 319 -10.68 1.27 13.43
C PHE A 319 -11.98 1.12 14.25
N ILE A 320 -12.23 -0.05 14.82
CA ILE A 320 -13.41 -0.29 15.68
C ILE A 320 -13.41 0.67 16.87
N HIS A 321 -12.27 0.80 17.56
CA HIS A 321 -12.12 1.73 18.68
C HIS A 321 -12.42 3.16 18.25
N HIS A 322 -11.85 3.62 17.14
CA HIS A 322 -12.10 4.95 16.61
C HIS A 322 -13.60 5.19 16.33
N VAL A 323 -14.24 4.29 15.61
CA VAL A 323 -15.68 4.43 15.26
C VAL A 323 -16.55 4.39 16.53
N TYR A 324 -16.25 3.50 17.48
CA TYR A 324 -16.95 3.47 18.77
C TYR A 324 -16.82 4.80 19.52
N SER A 325 -15.63 5.38 19.61
CA SER A 325 -15.39 6.68 20.26
C SER A 325 -16.18 7.80 19.59
N ILE A 326 -16.22 7.83 18.25
CA ILE A 326 -17.03 8.81 17.51
C ILE A 326 -18.53 8.64 17.83
N ILE A 327 -19.03 7.42 17.85
CA ILE A 327 -20.45 7.17 18.15
C ILE A 327 -20.79 7.57 19.58
N SER A 328 -19.97 7.15 20.55
CA SER A 328 -20.23 7.39 21.99
C SER A 328 -20.13 8.87 22.37
N GLU A 329 -19.16 9.59 21.79
CA GLU A 329 -18.87 10.97 22.19
C GLU A 329 -19.61 12.03 21.37
N LYS A 330 -19.90 11.75 20.07
CA LYS A 330 -20.33 12.77 19.12
C LYS A 330 -21.71 12.54 18.50
N THR A 331 -22.45 11.51 18.93
CA THR A 331 -23.76 11.21 18.32
C THR A 331 -24.91 11.16 19.33
N ALA A 332 -26.13 11.26 18.82
CA ALA A 332 -27.35 11.05 19.61
C ALA A 332 -27.41 9.63 20.21
N ARG A 333 -26.86 8.62 19.49
CA ARG A 333 -26.77 7.24 19.98
C ARG A 333 -25.91 7.15 21.25
N GLY A 334 -24.79 7.89 21.30
CA GLY A 334 -23.90 7.91 22.46
C GLY A 334 -24.60 8.33 23.76
N LYS A 335 -25.55 9.27 23.67
CA LYS A 335 -26.32 9.76 24.83
C LYS A 335 -27.32 8.74 25.40
N ILE A 336 -27.63 7.68 24.67
CA ILE A 336 -28.65 6.70 25.04
C ILE A 336 -28.13 5.26 25.07
N LEU A 337 -26.80 5.05 25.12
CA LEU A 337 -26.17 3.73 25.11
C LEU A 337 -26.66 2.82 26.26
N SER A 338 -27.05 3.37 27.41
CA SER A 338 -27.62 2.62 28.52
C SER A 338 -28.96 1.97 28.18
N LYS A 339 -29.81 2.65 27.37
CA LYS A 339 -31.12 2.16 26.94
C LYS A 339 -31.06 1.40 25.62
N HIS A 340 -30.16 1.83 24.75
CA HIS A 340 -29.94 1.27 23.41
C HIS A 340 -28.45 0.96 23.21
N PRO A 341 -27.96 -0.16 23.75
CA PRO A 341 -26.54 -0.50 23.66
C PRO A 341 -26.10 -0.67 22.19
N LEU A 342 -24.84 -0.29 21.90
CA LEU A 342 -24.25 -0.46 20.61
C LEU A 342 -23.61 -1.85 20.50
N LEU A 343 -24.01 -2.63 19.50
CA LEU A 343 -23.35 -3.89 19.19
C LEU A 343 -22.02 -3.58 18.46
N VAL A 344 -20.91 -4.02 19.03
CA VAL A 344 -19.57 -3.88 18.43
C VAL A 344 -19.05 -5.25 18.07
N VAL A 345 -18.76 -5.46 16.80
CA VAL A 345 -18.29 -6.76 16.28
C VAL A 345 -16.97 -6.55 15.51
N GLY A 346 -15.96 -7.33 15.84
CA GLY A 346 -14.74 -7.47 15.05
C GLY A 346 -14.66 -8.87 14.44
N ALA A 347 -14.42 -8.95 13.15
CA ALA A 347 -14.21 -10.21 12.46
C ALA A 347 -12.87 -10.22 11.72
N ASP A 348 -12.08 -11.27 11.88
CA ASP A 348 -10.81 -11.41 11.17
C ASP A 348 -10.48 -12.89 10.93
N TYR A 349 -9.85 -13.17 9.80
CA TYR A 349 -9.35 -14.50 9.47
C TYR A 349 -8.15 -14.88 10.36
N ASN A 350 -7.29 -13.91 10.68
CA ASN A 350 -6.05 -14.13 11.43
C ASN A 350 -6.31 -14.20 12.95
N LYS A 351 -5.86 -15.28 13.58
CA LYS A 351 -6.00 -15.47 15.03
C LYS A 351 -5.24 -14.40 15.84
N LYS A 352 -4.01 -14.03 15.42
CA LYS A 352 -3.22 -12.99 16.12
C LYS A 352 -3.95 -11.63 16.09
N ALA A 353 -4.56 -11.28 14.96
CA ALA A 353 -5.37 -10.06 14.80
C ALA A 353 -6.58 -10.08 15.75
N ARG A 354 -7.33 -11.18 15.80
CA ARG A 354 -8.46 -11.31 16.73
C ARG A 354 -8.06 -11.15 18.20
N ILE A 355 -6.92 -11.71 18.59
CA ILE A 355 -6.39 -11.56 19.96
C ILE A 355 -6.02 -10.10 20.22
N ALA A 356 -5.33 -9.44 19.29
CA ALA A 356 -4.95 -8.04 19.42
C ALA A 356 -6.18 -7.13 19.56
N THR A 357 -7.20 -7.31 18.69
CA THR A 357 -8.47 -6.60 18.78
C THR A 357 -9.16 -6.84 20.12
N SER A 358 -9.24 -8.10 20.58
CA SER A 358 -9.88 -8.44 21.87
C SER A 358 -9.19 -7.73 23.04
N ASN A 359 -7.85 -7.77 23.08
CA ASN A 359 -7.07 -7.10 24.13
C ASN A 359 -7.29 -5.59 24.11
N LYS A 360 -7.29 -4.97 22.95
CA LYS A 360 -7.53 -3.53 22.80
C LYS A 360 -8.94 -3.14 23.26
N MET A 361 -9.97 -3.86 22.83
CA MET A 361 -11.33 -3.57 23.26
C MET A 361 -11.50 -3.73 24.78
N SER A 362 -10.87 -4.76 25.37
CA SER A 362 -10.88 -4.95 26.82
C SER A 362 -10.15 -3.82 27.56
N ALA A 363 -9.00 -3.38 27.09
CA ALA A 363 -8.24 -2.28 27.69
C ALA A 363 -9.02 -0.94 27.66
N GLU A 364 -9.83 -0.74 26.64
CA GLU A 364 -10.68 0.45 26.46
C GLU A 364 -12.09 0.29 27.07
N ASN A 365 -12.36 -0.79 27.81
CA ASN A 365 -13.67 -1.12 28.38
C ASN A 365 -14.82 -1.17 27.36
N ILE A 366 -14.54 -1.56 26.14
CA ILE A 366 -15.54 -1.71 25.06
C ILE A 366 -16.01 -3.15 25.00
N SER A 367 -17.32 -3.37 25.23
CA SER A 367 -17.93 -4.70 25.06
C SER A 367 -18.04 -5.06 23.59
N ALA A 368 -17.06 -5.78 23.06
CA ALA A 368 -17.01 -6.21 21.66
C ALA A 368 -17.09 -7.73 21.52
N LYS A 369 -17.68 -8.20 20.43
CA LYS A 369 -17.73 -9.61 20.02
C LYS A 369 -16.69 -9.85 18.93
N ILE A 370 -15.62 -10.59 19.26
CA ILE A 370 -14.54 -10.86 18.30
C ILE A 370 -14.68 -12.29 17.78
N VAL A 371 -14.80 -12.44 16.46
CA VAL A 371 -15.10 -13.72 15.81
C VAL A 371 -14.14 -14.02 14.66
N PHE A 372 -14.08 -15.29 14.26
CA PHE A 372 -13.53 -15.65 12.96
C PHE A 372 -14.44 -15.10 11.85
N GLY A 373 -13.84 -14.48 10.84
CA GLY A 373 -14.54 -14.01 9.65
C GLY A 373 -13.63 -14.08 8.42
N ASP A 374 -14.14 -14.72 7.38
CA ASP A 374 -13.55 -14.70 6.04
C ASP A 374 -14.36 -13.76 5.17
N ILE A 375 -13.70 -12.77 4.57
CA ILE A 375 -14.33 -11.82 3.66
C ILE A 375 -14.98 -12.51 2.45
N SER A 376 -14.50 -13.70 2.10
CA SER A 376 -15.02 -14.48 0.97
C SER A 376 -16.29 -15.29 1.32
N ASP A 377 -16.62 -15.40 2.61
CA ASP A 377 -17.75 -16.23 3.10
C ASP A 377 -18.63 -15.46 4.11
N PRO A 378 -19.41 -14.48 3.64
CA PRO A 378 -20.35 -13.74 4.50
C PRO A 378 -21.47 -14.58 5.08
N GLU A 379 -21.84 -15.69 4.42
CA GLU A 379 -22.87 -16.59 4.91
C GLU A 379 -22.44 -17.29 6.20
N ASN A 380 -21.25 -17.86 6.22
CA ASN A 380 -20.69 -18.47 7.42
C ASN A 380 -20.49 -17.45 8.55
N LEU A 381 -20.02 -16.22 8.22
CA LEU A 381 -19.91 -15.15 9.21
C LEU A 381 -21.28 -14.82 9.83
N ASN A 382 -22.32 -14.69 9.01
CA ASN A 382 -23.68 -14.43 9.49
C ASN A 382 -24.19 -15.58 10.37
N LYS A 383 -23.92 -16.84 10.00
CA LYS A 383 -24.28 -18.03 10.79
C LYS A 383 -23.61 -18.02 12.16
N ILE A 384 -22.30 -17.76 12.21
CA ILE A 384 -21.52 -17.64 13.46
C ILE A 384 -22.11 -16.56 14.38
N LEU A 385 -22.48 -15.40 13.82
CA LEU A 385 -23.04 -14.29 14.60
C LEU A 385 -24.41 -14.63 15.16
N ILE A 386 -25.27 -15.31 14.40
CA ILE A 386 -26.60 -15.75 14.85
C ILE A 386 -26.47 -16.80 15.95
N GLU A 387 -25.70 -17.86 15.72
CA GLU A 387 -25.57 -18.99 16.64
C GLU A 387 -24.96 -18.59 17.99
N LYS A 388 -23.93 -17.73 17.96
CA LYS A 388 -23.20 -17.34 19.19
C LYS A 388 -23.82 -16.17 19.94
N PHE A 389 -24.47 -15.25 19.24
CA PHE A 389 -24.86 -13.97 19.84
C PHE A 389 -26.28 -13.52 19.47
N GLY A 390 -27.00 -14.23 18.63
CA GLY A 390 -28.32 -13.81 18.14
C GLY A 390 -28.28 -12.56 17.24
N ILE A 391 -27.12 -12.22 16.69
CA ILE A 391 -26.90 -11.01 15.87
C ILE A 391 -26.99 -11.40 14.40
N ARG A 392 -27.72 -10.63 13.60
CA ARG A 392 -27.74 -10.77 12.15
C ARG A 392 -26.79 -9.75 11.52
N LEU A 393 -25.97 -10.21 10.57
CA LEU A 393 -25.03 -9.37 9.85
C LEU A 393 -25.71 -8.15 9.17
N GLY A 394 -26.93 -8.35 8.65
CA GLY A 394 -27.72 -7.29 8.02
C GLY A 394 -28.33 -6.26 8.98
N ASP A 395 -28.28 -6.46 10.29
CA ASP A 395 -28.71 -5.49 11.30
C ASP A 395 -27.60 -4.52 11.73
N LEU A 396 -26.37 -4.73 11.24
CA LEU A 396 -25.18 -3.92 11.52
C LEU A 396 -24.80 -3.04 10.33
N LEU A 397 -24.14 -1.93 10.60
CA LEU A 397 -23.35 -1.23 9.58
C LEU A 397 -22.09 -2.06 9.32
N ASN A 398 -21.97 -2.58 8.11
CA ASN A 398 -20.79 -3.34 7.72
C ASN A 398 -19.68 -2.38 7.34
N THR A 399 -18.47 -2.59 7.86
CA THR A 399 -17.28 -1.78 7.52
C THR A 399 -16.13 -2.66 7.08
N ARG A 400 -15.32 -2.14 6.17
CA ARG A 400 -14.06 -2.74 5.71
C ARG A 400 -13.07 -1.65 5.34
N THR A 401 -11.82 -1.82 5.74
CA THR A 401 -10.75 -0.89 5.44
C THR A 401 -9.60 -1.61 4.77
N PHE A 402 -9.33 -1.30 3.49
CA PHE A 402 -8.20 -1.83 2.71
C PHE A 402 -8.15 -3.36 2.68
N LEU A 403 -9.28 -4.00 2.41
CA LEU A 403 -9.39 -5.45 2.51
C LEU A 403 -9.86 -6.15 1.23
N ASP A 404 -10.75 -5.54 0.43
CA ASP A 404 -11.37 -6.23 -0.71
C ASP A 404 -10.35 -6.57 -1.81
N HIS A 405 -9.28 -5.79 -1.94
CA HIS A 405 -8.16 -6.13 -2.83
C HIS A 405 -7.33 -7.33 -2.35
N ASN A 406 -7.41 -7.69 -1.07
CA ASN A 406 -6.67 -8.79 -0.44
C ASN A 406 -7.48 -10.09 -0.34
N ARG A 407 -8.62 -10.18 -1.03
CA ARG A 407 -9.44 -11.39 -1.07
C ARG A 407 -8.68 -12.55 -1.71
N ILE A 408 -8.93 -13.77 -1.24
CA ILE A 408 -8.36 -14.97 -1.86
C ILE A 408 -8.97 -15.15 -3.25
N TYR A 409 -8.12 -15.24 -4.26
CA TYR A 409 -8.58 -15.44 -5.63
C TYR A 409 -9.22 -16.82 -5.80
N GLN A 410 -10.43 -16.81 -6.35
CA GLN A 410 -11.15 -18.01 -6.81
C GLN A 410 -11.53 -17.82 -8.27
N LYS A 411 -11.08 -18.72 -9.12
CA LYS A 411 -11.38 -18.64 -10.55
C LYS A 411 -12.90 -18.72 -10.77
N PRO A 412 -13.51 -17.74 -11.45
CA PRO A 412 -14.93 -17.80 -11.78
C PRO A 412 -15.24 -18.99 -12.69
N THR A 413 -16.38 -19.62 -12.49
CA THR A 413 -16.88 -20.71 -13.37
C THR A 413 -17.20 -20.21 -14.76
N LYS A 414 -17.64 -18.94 -14.89
CA LYS A 414 -17.90 -18.24 -16.17
C LYS A 414 -17.43 -16.80 -16.06
N THR A 415 -16.88 -16.28 -17.17
CA THR A 415 -16.50 -14.89 -17.34
C THR A 415 -17.42 -14.27 -18.39
N GLU A 416 -18.47 -13.60 -17.94
CA GLU A 416 -19.53 -13.01 -18.78
C GLU A 416 -19.37 -11.50 -18.95
N LEU A 417 -18.60 -10.87 -18.05
CA LEU A 417 -18.45 -9.43 -18.01
C LEU A 417 -17.11 -9.00 -18.62
N SER A 418 -17.14 -7.88 -19.28
CA SER A 418 -15.93 -7.20 -19.76
C SER A 418 -15.59 -6.00 -18.88
N THR A 419 -14.30 -5.67 -18.79
CA THR A 419 -13.78 -4.52 -18.04
C THR A 419 -12.90 -3.62 -18.89
N LYS A 420 -12.76 -2.35 -18.46
CA LYS A 420 -11.78 -1.40 -19.00
C LYS A 420 -10.52 -1.32 -18.15
N SER A 421 -10.37 -2.22 -17.18
CA SER A 421 -9.17 -2.28 -16.34
C SER A 421 -7.94 -2.60 -17.18
N GLU A 422 -6.83 -1.94 -16.86
CA GLU A 422 -5.52 -2.20 -17.41
C GLU A 422 -4.57 -2.78 -16.34
N GLY A 423 -5.10 -3.32 -15.25
CA GLY A 423 -4.33 -3.92 -14.17
C GLY A 423 -3.39 -5.04 -14.64
N ALA A 424 -2.42 -5.38 -13.82
CA ALA A 424 -1.58 -6.57 -13.99
C ALA A 424 -1.79 -7.46 -12.77
N PHE A 425 -2.52 -8.55 -12.96
CA PHE A 425 -2.97 -9.42 -11.89
C PHE A 425 -2.29 -10.78 -11.99
N ALA A 426 -1.83 -11.27 -10.86
CA ALA A 426 -1.17 -12.57 -10.75
C ALA A 426 -1.75 -13.37 -9.59
N TYR A 427 -1.76 -14.68 -9.73
CA TYR A 427 -1.99 -15.61 -8.63
C TYR A 427 -0.99 -16.74 -8.73
N ARG A 428 -0.08 -16.81 -7.77
CA ARG A 428 0.98 -17.83 -7.72
C ARG A 428 1.75 -17.94 -9.05
N GLY A 429 2.15 -16.78 -9.59
CA GLY A 429 2.90 -16.68 -10.86
C GLY A 429 2.07 -16.73 -12.13
N LYS A 430 0.85 -17.24 -12.08
CA LYS A 430 -0.05 -17.29 -13.23
C LYS A 430 -0.72 -15.93 -13.44
N ARG A 431 -0.80 -15.48 -14.68
CA ARG A 431 -1.55 -14.27 -15.02
C ARG A 431 -3.06 -14.53 -14.90
N ILE A 432 -3.75 -13.58 -14.28
CA ILE A 432 -5.21 -13.55 -14.28
C ILE A 432 -5.66 -12.56 -15.36
N PRO A 433 -6.49 -12.99 -16.34
CA PRO A 433 -7.11 -12.09 -17.31
C PRO A 433 -7.97 -11.03 -16.60
N ASN A 434 -7.96 -9.80 -17.11
CA ASN A 434 -8.64 -8.69 -16.44
C ASN A 434 -10.16 -8.88 -16.35
N ASN A 435 -10.78 -9.46 -17.39
CA ASN A 435 -12.22 -9.81 -17.35
C ASN A 435 -12.52 -10.87 -16.27
N GLU A 436 -11.62 -11.84 -16.11
CA GLU A 436 -11.76 -12.90 -15.11
C GLU A 436 -11.67 -12.33 -13.68
N LEU A 437 -10.69 -11.44 -13.43
CA LEU A 437 -10.59 -10.77 -12.13
C LEU A 437 -11.79 -9.85 -11.85
N PHE A 438 -12.28 -9.15 -12.86
CA PHE A 438 -13.46 -8.30 -12.74
C PHE A 438 -14.70 -9.13 -12.38
N GLN A 439 -14.88 -10.28 -13.02
CA GLN A 439 -15.96 -11.24 -12.68
C GLN A 439 -15.80 -11.78 -11.25
N ASN A 440 -14.57 -12.09 -10.83
CA ASN A 440 -14.27 -12.53 -9.47
C ASN A 440 -14.66 -11.44 -8.44
N LEU A 441 -14.28 -10.17 -8.67
CA LEU A 441 -14.66 -9.06 -7.79
C LEU A 441 -16.17 -8.87 -7.73
N LYS A 442 -16.86 -8.92 -8.88
CA LYS A 442 -18.34 -8.84 -8.93
C LYS A 442 -18.99 -9.97 -8.13
N ASN A 443 -18.51 -11.21 -8.26
CA ASN A 443 -19.05 -12.35 -7.53
C ASN A 443 -18.83 -12.19 -6.03
N HIS A 444 -17.63 -11.74 -5.61
CA HIS A 444 -17.31 -11.41 -4.22
C HIS A 444 -18.28 -10.35 -3.65
N LEU A 445 -18.46 -9.23 -4.32
CA LEU A 445 -19.39 -8.18 -3.86
C LEU A 445 -20.85 -8.65 -3.86
N LYS A 446 -21.24 -9.51 -4.83
CA LYS A 446 -22.59 -10.08 -4.90
C LYS A 446 -22.89 -10.99 -3.71
N SER A 447 -21.94 -11.75 -3.18
CA SER A 447 -22.16 -12.59 -1.99
C SER A 447 -22.50 -11.77 -0.74
N TRP A 448 -22.04 -10.52 -0.66
CA TRP A 448 -22.35 -9.60 0.42
C TRP A 448 -23.69 -8.88 0.27
N ALA A 449 -24.20 -8.70 -0.94
CA ALA A 449 -25.39 -7.89 -1.22
C ALA A 449 -26.63 -8.25 -0.34
N PRO A 450 -26.91 -9.52 0.00
CA PRO A 450 -28.04 -9.87 0.87
C PRO A 450 -28.00 -9.22 2.25
N TYR A 451 -26.78 -8.99 2.80
CA TYR A 451 -26.54 -8.47 4.14
C TYR A 451 -26.44 -6.94 4.18
N LEU A 452 -26.41 -6.28 3.01
CA LEU A 452 -26.20 -4.83 2.88
C LEU A 452 -27.50 -4.04 2.65
N LYS A 453 -28.65 -4.70 2.58
CA LYS A 453 -29.95 -4.10 2.20
C LYS A 453 -30.34 -2.93 3.10
N LYS A 454 -30.16 -3.04 4.43
CA LYS A 454 -30.62 -2.01 5.38
C LYS A 454 -29.61 -0.86 5.52
N PHE A 455 -28.39 -1.18 5.90
CA PHE A 455 -27.42 -0.19 6.36
C PHE A 455 -26.23 -0.03 5.42
N GLY A 456 -25.99 -1.00 4.54
CA GLY A 456 -24.93 -0.94 3.53
C GLY A 456 -23.58 -1.39 4.04
N LEU A 457 -22.56 -1.15 3.20
CA LEU A 457 -21.14 -1.40 3.44
C LEU A 457 -20.36 -0.09 3.33
N LEU A 458 -19.81 0.37 4.43
CA LEU A 458 -18.83 1.45 4.44
C LEU A 458 -17.46 0.86 4.15
N ILE A 459 -16.92 1.16 2.98
CA ILE A 459 -15.65 0.62 2.51
C ILE A 459 -14.64 1.73 2.28
N VAL A 460 -13.40 1.51 2.72
CA VAL A 460 -12.22 2.27 2.32
C VAL A 460 -11.35 1.35 1.49
N GLU A 461 -11.08 1.72 0.24
CA GLU A 461 -10.36 0.80 -0.65
C GLU A 461 -9.27 1.48 -1.47
N LEU A 462 -8.23 0.68 -1.81
CA LEU A 462 -7.13 1.07 -2.68
C LEU A 462 -7.49 0.85 -4.15
N HIS A 463 -7.00 1.76 -4.98
CA HIS A 463 -7.20 1.68 -6.42
C HIS A 463 -5.89 1.85 -7.18
N SER A 464 -5.77 1.13 -8.29
CA SER A 464 -4.71 1.35 -9.26
C SER A 464 -5.05 2.51 -10.20
N ILE A 465 -4.05 3.02 -10.90
CA ILE A 465 -4.18 4.04 -11.94
C ILE A 465 -3.65 3.44 -13.24
N LYS A 466 -4.21 3.79 -14.38
CA LYS A 466 -3.68 3.36 -15.68
C LYS A 466 -2.20 3.75 -15.81
N SER A 467 -1.37 2.84 -16.31
CA SER A 467 0.08 3.05 -16.39
C SER A 467 0.46 4.31 -17.19
N LYS A 468 -0.28 4.64 -18.24
CA LYS A 468 -0.11 5.86 -19.03
C LYS A 468 -0.35 7.13 -18.18
N ASP A 469 -1.40 7.13 -17.34
CA ASP A 469 -1.73 8.27 -16.48
C ASP A 469 -0.71 8.42 -15.36
N THR A 470 -0.19 7.30 -14.84
CA THR A 470 0.91 7.31 -13.86
C THR A 470 2.18 7.88 -14.48
N ALA A 471 2.57 7.42 -15.67
CA ALA A 471 3.74 7.91 -16.39
C ALA A 471 3.69 9.42 -16.71
N SER A 472 2.50 9.93 -17.02
CA SER A 472 2.29 11.38 -17.24
C SER A 472 2.30 12.21 -15.94
N ASN A 473 2.32 11.55 -14.78
CA ASN A 473 2.22 12.18 -13.46
C ASN A 473 3.24 11.63 -12.44
N ILE A 474 4.43 11.28 -12.90
CA ILE A 474 5.52 10.73 -12.06
C ILE A 474 5.80 11.66 -10.87
N GLY A 475 5.92 11.08 -9.69
CA GLY A 475 6.11 11.78 -8.42
C GLY A 475 4.86 12.51 -7.90
N LYS A 476 3.66 12.17 -8.38
CA LYS A 476 2.38 12.75 -7.91
C LYS A 476 1.40 11.73 -7.33
N SER A 477 1.73 10.44 -7.34
CA SER A 477 0.88 9.37 -6.80
C SER A 477 1.71 8.21 -6.26
N LEU A 478 1.06 7.32 -5.52
CA LEU A 478 1.62 6.06 -5.00
C LEU A 478 1.32 4.86 -5.92
N ALA A 479 0.88 5.10 -7.17
CA ALA A 479 0.42 4.03 -8.05
C ALA A 479 1.53 3.00 -8.34
N THR A 480 2.75 3.45 -8.67
CA THR A 480 3.87 2.54 -8.96
C THR A 480 4.21 1.62 -7.78
N PRO A 481 4.46 2.12 -6.55
CA PRO A 481 4.73 1.24 -5.42
C PRO A 481 3.53 0.36 -5.05
N TYR A 482 2.29 0.82 -5.22
CA TYR A 482 1.10 -0.01 -4.99
C TYR A 482 0.98 -1.13 -6.02
N ASP A 483 1.17 -0.84 -7.32
CA ASP A 483 1.19 -1.87 -8.36
C ASP A 483 2.24 -2.95 -8.07
N ALA A 484 3.41 -2.57 -7.52
CA ALA A 484 4.47 -3.51 -7.18
C ALA A 484 4.13 -4.35 -5.93
N THR A 485 3.83 -3.69 -4.81
CA THR A 485 3.58 -4.38 -3.55
C THR A 485 2.39 -5.33 -3.64
N HIS A 486 1.31 -4.91 -4.28
CA HIS A 486 0.10 -5.72 -4.43
C HIS A 486 0.23 -6.75 -5.55
N GLY A 487 0.77 -6.36 -6.70
CA GLY A 487 0.90 -7.26 -7.85
C GLY A 487 1.82 -8.45 -7.60
N TYR A 488 2.94 -8.25 -6.89
CA TYR A 488 3.86 -9.35 -6.54
C TYR A 488 3.40 -10.21 -5.37
N THR A 489 2.34 -9.81 -4.66
CA THR A 489 1.84 -10.53 -3.50
C THR A 489 0.38 -10.95 -3.64
N ASP A 490 -0.06 -11.21 -4.86
CA ASP A 490 -1.39 -11.76 -5.18
C ASP A 490 -2.54 -10.91 -4.59
N GLN A 491 -2.39 -9.59 -4.58
CA GLN A 491 -3.39 -8.63 -4.15
C GLN A 491 -3.91 -7.85 -5.38
N TYR A 492 -5.21 -7.56 -5.40
CA TYR A 492 -5.91 -7.19 -6.64
C TYR A 492 -6.50 -5.79 -6.56
N ILE A 493 -5.65 -4.76 -6.64
CA ILE A 493 -6.09 -3.38 -6.76
C ILE A 493 -6.53 -3.10 -8.20
N ILE A 494 -7.74 -2.61 -8.37
CA ILE A 494 -8.35 -2.25 -9.67
C ILE A 494 -8.62 -0.75 -9.70
N GLU A 495 -8.75 -0.17 -10.89
CA GLU A 495 -9.11 1.24 -11.03
C GLU A 495 -10.48 1.54 -10.39
N HIS A 496 -10.61 2.71 -9.72
CA HIS A 496 -11.84 3.08 -9.00
C HIS A 496 -13.11 2.93 -9.86
N SER A 497 -13.08 3.44 -11.10
CA SER A 497 -14.24 3.31 -12.00
C SER A 497 -14.61 1.86 -12.32
N CYS A 498 -13.63 0.96 -12.39
CA CYS A 498 -13.85 -0.47 -12.59
C CYS A 498 -14.40 -1.12 -11.31
N PHE A 499 -13.91 -0.72 -10.13
CA PHE A 499 -14.45 -1.17 -8.84
C PHE A 499 -15.94 -0.83 -8.69
N ILE A 500 -16.30 0.44 -8.93
CA ILE A 500 -17.71 0.88 -8.89
C ILE A 500 -18.56 0.16 -9.92
N ASN A 501 -18.01 -0.11 -11.11
CA ASN A 501 -18.74 -0.87 -12.12
C ASN A 501 -18.97 -2.33 -11.68
N ALA A 502 -17.99 -2.98 -11.06
CA ALA A 502 -18.16 -4.32 -10.48
C ALA A 502 -19.24 -4.32 -9.37
N ALA A 503 -19.26 -3.31 -8.51
CA ALA A 503 -20.27 -3.14 -7.49
C ALA A 503 -21.68 -3.02 -8.10
N LYS A 504 -21.85 -2.22 -9.16
CA LYS A 504 -23.13 -2.10 -9.88
C LYS A 504 -23.59 -3.43 -10.46
N HIS A 505 -22.72 -4.20 -11.08
CA HIS A 505 -23.02 -5.55 -11.57
C HIS A 505 -23.32 -6.54 -10.43
N ALA A 506 -22.87 -6.27 -9.22
CA ALA A 506 -23.21 -7.04 -8.02
C ALA A 506 -24.55 -6.61 -7.37
N GLY A 507 -25.25 -5.61 -7.94
CA GLY A 507 -26.48 -5.05 -7.39
C GLY A 507 -26.24 -4.03 -6.27
N LEU A 508 -25.05 -3.42 -6.22
CA LEU A 508 -24.66 -2.42 -5.24
C LEU A 508 -24.35 -1.08 -5.92
N ALA A 509 -24.69 0.03 -5.28
CA ALA A 509 -24.32 1.36 -5.75
C ALA A 509 -23.79 2.23 -4.59
N PRO A 510 -22.85 3.12 -4.85
CA PRO A 510 -22.44 4.11 -3.86
C PRO A 510 -23.57 5.11 -3.59
N VAL A 511 -23.72 5.51 -2.34
CA VAL A 511 -24.56 6.63 -1.95
C VAL A 511 -23.75 7.90 -2.22
N GLU A 512 -24.17 8.73 -3.16
CA GLU A 512 -23.40 9.85 -3.71
C GLU A 512 -22.80 10.77 -2.63
N LYS A 513 -23.60 11.18 -1.64
CA LYS A 513 -23.13 12.04 -0.55
C LYS A 513 -22.08 11.42 0.37
N TYR A 514 -21.90 10.11 0.32
CA TYR A 514 -20.93 9.33 1.09
C TYR A 514 -19.88 8.66 0.21
N SER A 515 -19.64 9.23 -0.97
CA SER A 515 -18.61 8.81 -1.91
C SER A 515 -17.49 9.86 -1.94
N PHE A 516 -16.30 9.49 -1.49
CA PHE A 516 -15.14 10.37 -1.45
C PHE A 516 -13.96 9.72 -2.13
N LYS A 517 -13.21 10.51 -2.90
CA LYS A 517 -12.05 10.06 -3.68
C LYS A 517 -10.79 10.82 -3.29
N PHE A 518 -9.66 10.13 -3.23
CA PHE A 518 -8.36 10.71 -2.85
C PHE A 518 -7.27 10.30 -3.86
N PRO A 519 -6.76 11.26 -4.67
CA PRO A 519 -7.34 12.58 -4.95
C PRO A 519 -8.68 12.48 -5.68
N ASP A 520 -9.51 13.53 -5.59
CA ASP A 520 -10.81 13.57 -6.29
C ASP A 520 -10.61 13.95 -7.77
N ASN A 521 -10.16 13.00 -8.54
CA ASN A 521 -9.96 13.07 -10.00
C ASN A 521 -9.73 11.66 -10.57
N GLN A 522 -9.36 11.56 -11.84
CA GLN A 522 -9.10 10.27 -12.51
C GLN A 522 -7.93 9.47 -11.92
N ARG A 523 -7.11 10.07 -11.05
CA ARG A 523 -5.96 9.42 -10.38
C ARG A 523 -6.29 9.02 -8.94
N THR A 524 -7.54 8.69 -8.67
CA THR A 524 -7.98 8.19 -7.37
C THR A 524 -7.23 6.92 -7.02
N THR A 525 -6.50 6.95 -5.91
CA THR A 525 -5.79 5.80 -5.34
C THR A 525 -6.45 5.24 -4.10
N VAL A 526 -7.31 6.03 -3.46
CA VAL A 526 -8.13 5.61 -2.31
C VAL A 526 -9.53 6.16 -2.48
N SER A 527 -10.54 5.36 -2.19
CA SER A 527 -11.92 5.85 -2.06
C SER A 527 -12.54 5.46 -0.73
N ILE A 528 -13.55 6.22 -0.32
CA ILE A 528 -14.48 5.89 0.76
C ILE A 528 -15.85 5.84 0.12
N GLU A 529 -16.54 4.72 0.26
CA GLU A 529 -17.86 4.52 -0.33
C GLU A 529 -18.82 3.91 0.69
N LEU A 530 -20.02 4.42 0.80
CA LEU A 530 -21.12 3.67 1.41
C LEU A 530 -21.90 2.97 0.28
N LEU A 531 -21.67 1.70 0.11
CA LEU A 531 -22.36 0.88 -0.89
C LEU A 531 -23.68 0.37 -0.32
N LYS A 532 -24.78 0.53 -1.08
CA LYS A 532 -26.10 -0.04 -0.77
C LYS A 532 -26.62 -0.84 -1.95
N THR A 533 -27.57 -1.74 -1.68
CA THR A 533 -28.27 -2.47 -2.74
C THR A 533 -29.05 -1.50 -3.63
N ILE A 534 -28.98 -1.72 -4.93
CA ILE A 534 -29.82 -1.05 -5.92
C ILE A 534 -31.26 -1.57 -5.70
N GLN A 535 -32.19 -0.64 -5.52
CA GLN A 535 -33.62 -0.96 -5.42
C GLN A 535 -34.21 -1.35 -6.77
#